data_342efd84f575c7d793f9839bb6955e64
#
_entry.id   342efd84f575c7d793f9839bb6955e64
#
_cell.length_a   1.000
_cell.length_b   1.000
_cell.length_c   1.000
_cell.angle_alpha   90.00
_cell.angle_beta   90.00
_cell.angle_gamma   90.00
#
_symmetry.space_group_name_H-M   'P 1'
#
loop_
_entity.id
_entity.type
_entity.pdbx_description
1 polymer ?
#
loop_
_entity_poly.entity_id
_entity_poly.type
_entity_poly.pdbx_seq_one_letter_code
_entity_poly.pdbx_strand_id
1 'polypeptide(L)'
;MSPLRLIYLGLAIWGAVHPMYYFIGWFMAEGWALGPMIDAWYVNLATTGLVWDLTIAAITLTVWIVAEVAVRRNWLGLIAIPATFCIGVSCGLPLYLFLRTAPVK
;
A
#
# COMPACT_ATOMS: atom_id res chain seq x y z
N MET A 1 -20.47 5.11 10.81
CA MET A 1 -19.61 4.56 9.75
C MET A 1 -20.21 3.25 9.26
N SER A 2 -20.26 3.04 7.97
CA SER A 2 -20.84 1.81 7.43
C SER A 2 -19.96 0.60 7.75
N PRO A 3 -20.55 -0.62 7.79
CA PRO A 3 -19.75 -1.83 7.99
C PRO A 3 -18.66 -2.00 6.93
N LEU A 4 -18.92 -1.63 5.68
CA LEU A 4 -17.93 -1.73 4.61
C LEU A 4 -16.73 -0.82 4.87
N ARG A 5 -16.97 0.40 5.31
CA ARG A 5 -15.88 1.33 5.65
C ARG A 5 -15.06 0.83 6.82
N LEU A 6 -15.69 0.18 7.81
CA LEU A 6 -14.97 -0.42 8.92
C LEU A 6 -14.09 -1.57 8.46
N ILE A 7 -14.56 -2.37 7.51
CA ILE A 7 -13.77 -3.44 6.91
C ILE A 7 -12.54 -2.85 6.21
N TYR A 8 -12.72 -1.81 5.40
CA TYR A 8 -11.60 -1.17 4.70
C TYR A 8 -10.58 -0.59 5.69
N LEU A 9 -11.05 0.05 6.74
CA LEU A 9 -10.17 0.60 7.76
C LEU A 9 -9.39 -0.51 8.47
N GLY A 10 -10.07 -1.59 8.85
CA GLY A 10 -9.42 -2.74 9.48
C GLY A 10 -8.35 -3.36 8.59
N LEU A 11 -8.65 -3.52 7.30
CA LEU A 11 -7.68 -4.04 6.33
C LEU A 11 -6.50 -3.10 6.15
N ALA A 12 -6.72 -1.79 6.16
CA ALA A 12 -5.65 -0.81 6.06
C ALA A 12 -4.71 -0.91 7.27
N ILE A 13 -5.25 -1.02 8.46
CA ILE A 13 -4.45 -1.15 9.68
C ILE A 13 -3.67 -2.46 9.66
N TRP A 14 -4.32 -3.56 9.36
CA TRP A 14 -3.65 -4.85 9.27
C TRP A 14 -2.58 -4.85 8.18
N GLY A 15 -2.90 -4.28 7.01
CA GLY A 15 -1.96 -4.19 5.90
C GLY A 15 -0.78 -3.26 6.18
N ALA A 16 -0.90 -2.34 7.13
CA ALA A 16 0.21 -1.51 7.57
C ALA A 16 1.08 -2.23 8.60
N VAL A 17 0.46 -2.85 9.59
CA VAL A 17 1.18 -3.39 10.77
C VAL A 17 1.86 -4.70 10.44
N HIS A 18 1.15 -5.65 9.84
CA HIS A 18 1.67 -7.01 9.67
C HIS A 18 2.86 -7.08 8.71
N PRO A 19 2.76 -6.51 7.48
CA PRO A 19 3.92 -6.51 6.59
C PRO A 19 5.11 -5.73 7.14
N MET A 20 4.87 -4.61 7.83
CA MET A 20 5.95 -3.81 8.40
C MET A 20 6.66 -4.52 9.53
N TYR A 21 5.98 -5.41 10.24
CA TYR A 21 6.63 -6.25 11.24
C TYR A 21 7.80 -7.03 10.62
N TYR A 22 7.58 -7.63 9.45
CA TYR A 22 8.61 -8.38 8.74
C TYR A 22 9.68 -7.49 8.13
N PHE A 23 9.30 -6.36 7.54
CA PHE A 23 10.26 -5.44 6.93
C PHE A 23 11.17 -4.82 7.99
N ILE A 24 10.63 -4.39 9.12
CA ILE A 24 11.42 -3.84 10.22
C ILE A 24 12.32 -4.93 10.80
N GLY A 25 11.80 -6.16 10.97
CA GLY A 25 12.60 -7.28 11.42
C GLY A 25 13.78 -7.57 10.51
N TRP A 26 13.59 -7.52 9.20
CA TRP A 26 14.66 -7.66 8.22
C TRP A 26 15.71 -6.57 8.41
N PHE A 27 15.30 -5.31 8.48
CA PHE A 27 16.25 -4.20 8.65
C PHE A 27 17.03 -4.31 9.95
N MET A 28 16.41 -4.75 11.03
CA MET A 28 17.09 -4.92 12.31
C MET A 28 18.11 -6.07 12.27
N ALA A 29 17.83 -7.13 11.50
CA ALA A 29 18.72 -8.28 11.38
C ALA A 29 19.84 -8.05 10.36
N GLU A 30 19.53 -7.39 9.23
CA GLU A 30 20.45 -7.28 8.08
C GLU A 30 21.02 -5.89 7.89
N GLY A 31 20.58 -4.91 8.69
CA GLY A 31 20.99 -3.52 8.56
C GLY A 31 19.95 -2.66 7.86
N TRP A 32 20.02 -1.37 8.13
CA TRP A 32 19.04 -0.39 7.64
C TRP A 32 19.42 0.16 6.27
N ALA A 33 19.65 -0.74 5.31
CA ALA A 33 19.96 -0.37 3.94
C ALA A 33 18.89 -0.96 3.01
N LEU A 34 18.36 -0.13 2.10
CA LEU A 34 17.31 -0.54 1.19
C LEU A 34 17.82 -1.45 0.08
N GLY A 35 19.08 -1.26 -0.36
CA GLY A 35 19.66 -2.05 -1.43
C GLY A 35 19.62 -3.56 -1.18
N PRO A 36 20.14 -4.06 -0.03
CA PRO A 36 20.06 -5.49 0.28
C PRO A 36 18.64 -6.02 0.37
N MET A 37 17.69 -5.22 0.85
CA MET A 37 16.29 -5.64 0.89
C MET A 37 15.72 -5.81 -0.52
N ILE A 38 15.98 -4.87 -1.41
CA ILE A 38 15.54 -4.96 -2.80
C ILE A 38 16.18 -6.18 -3.47
N ASP A 39 17.46 -6.43 -3.23
CA ASP A 39 18.13 -7.61 -3.76
C ASP A 39 17.46 -8.91 -3.26
N ALA A 40 17.04 -8.94 -2.01
CA ALA A 40 16.35 -10.11 -1.44
C ALA A 40 15.00 -10.37 -2.13
N TRP A 41 14.34 -9.33 -2.63
CA TRP A 41 13.07 -9.49 -3.35
C TRP A 41 13.25 -10.23 -4.69
N TYR A 42 14.45 -10.17 -5.27
CA TYR A 42 14.74 -10.78 -6.57
C TYR A 42 15.58 -12.03 -6.46
N VAL A 43 15.57 -12.69 -5.29
CA VAL A 43 16.45 -13.83 -5.01
C VAL A 43 16.09 -15.07 -5.82
N ASN A 44 14.85 -15.20 -6.29
CA ASN A 44 14.43 -16.29 -7.15
C ASN A 44 13.26 -15.85 -8.04
N LEU A 45 12.85 -16.72 -8.99
CA LEU A 45 11.78 -16.38 -9.91
C LEU A 45 10.43 -16.18 -9.23
N ALA A 46 10.15 -16.95 -8.17
CA ALA A 46 8.88 -16.85 -7.47
C ALA A 46 8.73 -15.48 -6.78
N THR A 47 9.75 -15.06 -6.04
CA THR A 47 9.73 -13.75 -5.37
C THR A 47 9.79 -12.60 -6.38
N THR A 48 10.53 -12.76 -7.47
CA THR A 48 10.58 -11.76 -8.53
C THR A 48 9.21 -11.56 -9.16
N GLY A 49 8.48 -12.64 -9.43
CA GLY A 49 7.11 -12.56 -9.94
C GLY A 49 6.19 -11.85 -8.97
N LEU A 50 6.32 -12.13 -7.68
CA LEU A 50 5.51 -11.49 -6.65
C LEU A 50 5.79 -9.98 -6.58
N VAL A 51 7.06 -9.57 -6.68
CA VAL A 51 7.43 -8.14 -6.68
C VAL A 51 6.82 -7.42 -7.88
N TRP A 52 6.88 -8.02 -9.07
CA TRP A 52 6.28 -7.42 -10.25
C TRP A 52 4.77 -7.34 -10.17
N ASP A 53 4.13 -8.38 -9.61
CA ASP A 53 2.68 -8.37 -9.36
C ASP A 53 2.30 -7.17 -8.48
N LEU A 54 3.00 -7.01 -7.36
CA LEU A 54 2.74 -5.91 -6.43
C LEU A 54 3.07 -4.56 -7.04
N THR A 55 4.14 -4.47 -7.84
CA THR A 55 4.54 -3.22 -8.49
C THR A 55 3.49 -2.76 -9.49
N ILE A 56 3.02 -3.69 -10.33
CA ILE A 56 1.98 -3.38 -11.31
C ILE A 56 0.68 -2.97 -10.60
N ALA A 57 0.32 -3.67 -9.53
CA ALA A 57 -0.85 -3.33 -8.73
C ALA A 57 -0.72 -1.93 -8.10
N ALA A 58 0.47 -1.59 -7.62
CA ALA A 58 0.74 -0.27 -7.03
C ALA A 58 0.63 0.84 -8.07
N ILE A 59 1.15 0.62 -9.27
CA ILE A 59 1.06 1.60 -10.37
C ILE A 59 -0.40 1.78 -10.79
N THR A 60 -1.13 0.69 -10.94
CA THR A 60 -2.55 0.72 -11.31
C THR A 60 -3.36 1.48 -10.26
N LEU A 61 -3.11 1.20 -9.00
CA LEU A 61 -3.77 1.89 -7.89
C LEU A 61 -3.47 3.39 -7.91
N THR A 62 -2.23 3.76 -8.16
CA THR A 62 -1.81 5.17 -8.24
C THR A 62 -2.54 5.90 -9.38
N VAL A 63 -2.63 5.29 -10.55
CA VAL A 63 -3.37 5.87 -11.68
C VAL A 63 -4.84 6.05 -11.32
N TRP A 64 -5.45 5.05 -10.71
CA TRP A 64 -6.84 5.13 -10.27
C TRP A 64 -7.04 6.25 -9.25
N ILE A 65 -6.16 6.35 -8.25
CA ILE A 65 -6.25 7.39 -7.22
C ILE A 65 -6.19 8.77 -7.85
N VAL A 66 -5.20 9.02 -8.70
CA VAL A 66 -5.03 10.32 -9.34
C VAL A 66 -6.24 10.68 -10.20
N ALA A 67 -6.70 9.73 -11.02
CA ALA A 67 -7.83 9.97 -11.90
C ALA A 67 -9.12 10.26 -11.11
N GLU A 68 -9.38 9.47 -10.08
CA GLU A 68 -10.60 9.62 -9.29
C GLU A 68 -10.57 10.88 -8.42
N VAL A 69 -9.43 11.20 -7.82
CA VAL A 69 -9.28 12.41 -7.01
C VAL A 69 -9.45 13.65 -7.88
N ALA A 70 -8.93 13.63 -9.10
CA ALA A 70 -9.08 14.75 -10.03
C ALA A 70 -10.55 15.00 -10.39
N VAL A 71 -11.36 13.93 -10.49
CA VAL A 71 -12.79 14.05 -10.82
C VAL A 71 -13.62 14.40 -9.59
N ARG A 72 -13.42 13.68 -8.49
CA ARG A 72 -14.24 13.83 -7.28
C ARG A 72 -13.75 14.91 -6.33
N ARG A 73 -12.53 15.40 -6.55
CA ARG A 73 -11.87 16.40 -5.70
C ARG A 73 -11.75 15.98 -4.24
N ASN A 74 -11.65 14.69 -3.98
CA ASN A 74 -11.40 14.16 -2.66
C ASN A 74 -9.88 14.08 -2.43
N TRP A 75 -9.29 15.24 -2.13
CA TRP A 75 -7.83 15.37 -2.04
C TRP A 75 -7.20 14.50 -0.96
N LEU A 76 -7.97 14.14 0.06
CA LEU A 76 -7.48 13.27 1.12
C LEU A 76 -7.09 11.90 0.57
N GLY A 77 -7.71 11.45 -0.51
CA GLY A 77 -7.36 10.19 -1.15
C GLY A 77 -5.91 10.11 -1.61
N LEU A 78 -5.26 11.25 -1.86
CA LEU A 78 -3.85 11.27 -2.27
C LEU A 78 -2.91 10.70 -1.20
N ILE A 79 -3.33 10.66 0.06
CA ILE A 79 -2.54 10.07 1.16
C ILE A 79 -2.24 8.59 0.88
N ALA A 80 -3.14 7.90 0.18
CA ALA A 80 -2.96 6.48 -0.13
C ALA A 80 -1.78 6.22 -1.07
N ILE A 81 -1.34 7.20 -1.86
CA ILE A 81 -0.19 7.04 -2.76
C ILE A 81 1.10 6.83 -1.97
N PRO A 82 1.51 7.74 -1.05
CA PRO A 82 2.69 7.47 -0.24
C PRO A 82 2.53 6.23 0.64
N ALA A 83 1.33 5.94 1.15
CA ALA A 83 1.09 4.72 1.91
C ALA A 83 1.38 3.47 1.07
N THR A 84 0.99 3.48 -0.22
CA THR A 84 1.25 2.37 -1.13
C THR A 84 2.74 2.13 -1.33
N PHE A 85 3.52 3.19 -1.55
CA PHE A 85 4.94 3.05 -1.86
C PHE A 85 5.83 2.95 -0.63
N CYS A 86 5.42 3.50 0.51
CA CYS A 86 6.22 3.47 1.73
C CYS A 86 5.90 2.27 2.62
N ILE A 87 4.66 1.81 2.62
CA ILE A 87 4.21 0.70 3.47
C ILE A 87 3.88 -0.52 2.61
N GLY A 88 3.09 -0.34 1.56
CA GLY A 88 2.72 -1.40 0.63
C GLY A 88 1.30 -1.27 0.13
N VAL A 89 1.00 -1.99 -0.96
CA VAL A 89 -0.34 -2.04 -1.54
C VAL A 89 -1.35 -2.59 -0.52
N SER A 90 -0.91 -3.48 0.36
CA SER A 90 -1.76 -4.04 1.42
C SER A 90 -2.30 -2.99 2.37
N CYS A 91 -1.61 -1.87 2.52
CA CYS A 91 -2.11 -0.71 3.27
C CYS A 91 -2.78 0.30 2.34
N GLY A 92 -2.11 0.64 1.22
CA GLY A 92 -2.57 1.70 0.32
C GLY A 92 -3.92 1.43 -0.30
N LEU A 93 -4.16 0.20 -0.77
CA LEU A 93 -5.44 -0.13 -1.41
C LEU A 93 -6.62 -0.05 -0.43
N PRO A 94 -6.61 -0.74 0.73
CA PRO A 94 -7.74 -0.62 1.65
C PRO A 94 -7.86 0.78 2.25
N LEU A 95 -6.75 1.49 2.46
CA LEU A 95 -6.79 2.87 2.92
C LEU A 95 -7.51 3.76 1.90
N TYR A 96 -7.17 3.61 0.62
CA TYR A 96 -7.84 4.39 -0.42
C TYR A 96 -9.33 4.05 -0.50
N LEU A 97 -9.69 2.78 -0.43
CA LEU A 97 -11.08 2.36 -0.43
C LEU A 97 -11.84 2.97 0.77
N PHE A 98 -11.20 3.04 1.93
CA PHE A 98 -11.75 3.70 3.09
C PHE A 98 -11.94 5.20 2.85
N LEU A 99 -10.94 5.87 2.31
CA LEU A 99 -10.99 7.32 2.07
C LEU A 99 -12.01 7.70 1.00
N ARG A 100 -12.08 6.92 -0.10
CA ARG A 100 -13.00 7.23 -1.19
C ARG A 100 -14.46 7.00 -0.82
N THR A 101 -14.74 6.19 0.18
CA THR A 101 -16.11 5.95 0.66
C THR A 101 -16.55 6.96 1.72
N ALA A 102 -15.69 7.90 2.08
CA ALA A 102 -16.08 9.00 2.94
C ALA A 102 -17.04 9.93 2.21
N PRO A 103 -18.04 10.50 2.92
CA PRO A 103 -18.90 11.49 2.30
C PRO A 103 -18.09 12.67 1.78
N VAL A 104 -18.34 13.07 0.54
CA VAL A 104 -17.71 14.26 -0.05
C VAL A 104 -18.53 15.48 0.41
N LYS A 105 -17.83 16.43 1.03
CA LYS A 105 -18.48 17.66 1.50
C LYS A 105 -18.00 18.86 0.76
#